data_f251107921b2543f5688a52376830e64
#
_entry.id   f251107921b2543f5688a52376830e64
#
_cell.length_a   1.000
_cell.length_b   1.000
_cell.length_c   1.000
_cell.angle_alpha   90.00
_cell.angle_beta   90.00
_cell.angle_gamma   90.00
#
_symmetry.space_group_name_H-M   'P 1'
#
loop_
_entity.id
_entity.type
_entity.pdbx_description
1 polymer ?
#
loop_
_entity_poly.entity_id
_entity_poly.type
_entity_poly.pdbx_seq_one_letter_code
_entity_poly.pdbx_strand_id
1 'polypeptide(L)'
;VDAPRCETIAIDQVRAEEIGQVVDTIPTTDIGKLFKVLSDATRLRIAYALTVEEELCVCDVSASVDCSIATASHHLRTLLKQGLVKYRKEGKVVYYSLDDHHVSSLVHLAMEHVNEGKASS
;
A
#
# COMPACT_ATOMS: atom_id res chain seq x y z
N VAL A 1 -27.59 3.02 3.58
CA VAL A 1 -27.84 4.44 3.75
C VAL A 1 -28.61 4.97 2.57
N ASP A 2 -29.73 5.52 2.86
CA ASP A 2 -30.62 6.04 1.83
C ASP A 2 -30.21 7.42 1.40
N ALA A 3 -29.27 7.48 0.43
CA ALA A 3 -28.99 8.74 -0.21
C ALA A 3 -30.20 9.15 -1.06
N PRO A 4 -30.53 10.43 -1.08
CA PRO A 4 -31.61 10.87 -1.96
C PRO A 4 -31.27 10.51 -3.39
N ARG A 5 -32.28 10.09 -4.12
CA ARG A 5 -32.13 9.78 -5.52
C ARG A 5 -31.83 11.04 -6.32
N CYS A 6 -30.79 11.01 -7.13
CA CYS A 6 -30.51 12.13 -8.02
C CYS A 6 -31.58 12.23 -9.10
N GLU A 7 -32.19 13.40 -9.22
CA GLU A 7 -33.17 13.66 -10.28
C GLU A 7 -32.47 13.92 -11.59
N THR A 8 -31.23 14.41 -11.55
CA THR A 8 -30.46 14.74 -12.73
C THR A 8 -29.22 13.89 -12.83
N ILE A 9 -29.13 13.08 -13.87
CA ILE A 9 -27.94 12.34 -14.20
C ILE A 9 -27.24 13.08 -15.33
N ALA A 10 -26.00 13.50 -15.11
CA ALA A 10 -25.23 14.27 -16.11
C ALA A 10 -24.85 13.43 -17.33
N ILE A 11 -24.80 12.11 -17.16
CA ILE A 11 -24.55 11.15 -18.22
C ILE A 11 -25.83 10.38 -18.49
N ASP A 12 -25.99 9.80 -19.69
CA ASP A 12 -27.17 9.00 -19.98
C ASP A 12 -27.10 7.63 -19.30
N GLN A 13 -28.24 6.95 -19.28
CA GLN A 13 -28.39 5.64 -18.63
C GLN A 13 -27.47 4.58 -19.24
N VAL A 14 -27.33 4.59 -20.55
CA VAL A 14 -26.47 3.62 -21.25
C VAL A 14 -25.01 3.81 -20.83
N ARG A 15 -24.55 5.05 -20.74
CA ARG A 15 -23.18 5.34 -20.31
C ARG A 15 -22.96 4.93 -18.86
N ALA A 16 -23.94 5.16 -17.99
CA ALA A 16 -23.86 4.74 -16.59
C ALA A 16 -23.70 3.22 -16.49
N GLU A 17 -24.44 2.47 -17.30
CA GLU A 17 -24.34 1.00 -17.33
C GLU A 17 -22.97 0.54 -17.83
N GLU A 18 -22.43 1.19 -18.84
CA GLU A 18 -21.09 0.90 -19.34
C GLU A 18 -20.03 1.10 -18.26
N ILE A 19 -20.11 2.20 -17.54
CA ILE A 19 -19.21 2.49 -16.42
C ILE A 19 -19.33 1.40 -15.36
N GLY A 20 -20.56 1.02 -15.01
CA GLY A 20 -20.82 -0.03 -14.04
C GLY A 20 -20.19 -1.36 -14.43
N GLN A 21 -20.25 -1.72 -15.71
CA GLN A 21 -19.64 -2.95 -16.21
C GLN A 21 -18.11 -2.93 -16.04
N VAL A 22 -17.49 -1.78 -16.31
CA VAL A 22 -16.04 -1.64 -16.13
C VAL A 22 -15.68 -1.69 -14.64
N VAL A 23 -16.45 -1.01 -13.79
CA VAL A 23 -16.25 -1.03 -12.35
C VAL A 23 -16.35 -2.45 -11.80
N ASP A 24 -17.26 -3.26 -12.32
CA ASP A 24 -17.45 -4.64 -11.87
C ASP A 24 -16.25 -5.55 -12.18
N THR A 25 -15.35 -5.13 -13.06
CA THR A 25 -14.14 -5.92 -13.37
C THR A 25 -12.99 -5.68 -12.39
N ILE A 26 -13.11 -4.67 -11.52
CA ILE A 26 -12.03 -4.34 -10.59
C ILE A 26 -11.97 -5.36 -9.46
N PRO A 27 -10.79 -5.95 -9.16
CA PRO A 27 -10.65 -6.87 -8.04
C PRO A 27 -10.67 -6.11 -6.71
N THR A 28 -11.84 -5.63 -6.35
CA THR A 28 -12.05 -4.72 -5.21
C THR A 28 -11.53 -5.28 -3.90
N THR A 29 -11.80 -6.57 -3.64
CA THR A 29 -11.39 -7.21 -2.39
C THR A 29 -9.87 -7.24 -2.25
N ASP A 30 -9.18 -7.63 -3.32
CA ASP A 30 -7.72 -7.73 -3.31
C ASP A 30 -7.06 -6.36 -3.19
N ILE A 31 -7.56 -5.38 -3.92
CA ILE A 31 -7.07 -4.01 -3.83
C ILE A 31 -7.32 -3.45 -2.44
N GLY A 32 -8.51 -3.71 -1.89
CA GLY A 32 -8.86 -3.27 -0.54
C GLY A 32 -7.93 -3.84 0.52
N LYS A 33 -7.56 -5.11 0.39
CA LYS A 33 -6.60 -5.74 1.32
C LYS A 33 -5.24 -5.06 1.26
N LEU A 34 -4.77 -4.72 0.06
CA LEU A 34 -3.50 -4.03 -0.10
C LEU A 34 -3.52 -2.69 0.62
N PHE A 35 -4.55 -1.88 0.39
CA PHE A 35 -4.66 -0.58 1.06
C PHE A 35 -4.81 -0.72 2.57
N LYS A 36 -5.54 -1.73 3.02
CA LYS A 36 -5.71 -1.99 4.45
C LYS A 36 -4.37 -2.29 5.12
N VAL A 37 -3.54 -3.10 4.50
CA VAL A 37 -2.21 -3.41 5.03
C VAL A 37 -1.37 -2.14 5.14
N LEU A 38 -1.40 -1.29 4.13
CA LEU A 38 -0.63 -0.05 4.11
C LEU A 38 -1.25 1.07 4.95
N SER A 39 -2.45 0.88 5.48
CA SER A 39 -3.08 1.89 6.34
C SER A 39 -2.51 1.93 7.76
N ASP A 40 -1.79 0.89 8.17
CA ASP A 40 -1.09 0.88 9.45
C ASP A 40 0.16 1.76 9.35
N ALA A 41 0.30 2.71 10.27
CA ALA A 41 1.39 3.68 10.22
C ALA A 41 2.77 3.04 10.22
N THR A 42 2.99 2.04 11.06
CA THR A 42 4.29 1.38 11.16
C THR A 42 4.59 0.58 9.89
N ARG A 43 3.61 -0.16 9.36
CA ARG A 43 3.79 -0.89 8.11
C ARG A 43 4.07 0.05 6.94
N LEU A 44 3.39 1.18 6.89
CA LEU A 44 3.64 2.18 5.85
C LEU A 44 5.06 2.72 5.94
N ARG A 45 5.53 3.00 7.15
CA ARG A 45 6.91 3.46 7.37
C ARG A 45 7.93 2.41 6.95
N ILE A 46 7.66 1.14 7.23
CA ILE A 46 8.53 0.05 6.79
C ILE A 46 8.56 -0.03 5.26
N ALA A 47 7.41 0.04 4.61
CA ALA A 47 7.36 0.03 3.15
C ALA A 47 8.14 1.22 2.58
N TYR A 48 8.01 2.39 3.16
CA TYR A 48 8.76 3.56 2.72
C TYR A 48 10.27 3.36 2.91
N ALA A 49 10.69 2.81 4.05
CA ALA A 49 12.11 2.52 4.30
C ALA A 49 12.70 1.62 3.21
N LEU A 50 11.90 0.66 2.73
CA LEU A 50 12.32 -0.24 1.66
C LEU A 50 12.32 0.43 0.27
N THR A 51 11.79 1.63 0.14
CA THR A 51 12.00 2.43 -1.08
C THR A 51 13.31 3.21 -1.01
N VAL A 52 13.77 3.52 0.20
CA VAL A 52 15.00 4.27 0.42
C VAL A 52 16.23 3.36 0.31
N GLU A 53 16.13 2.17 0.92
CA GLU A 53 17.19 1.17 0.89
C GLU A 53 16.62 -0.11 0.28
N GLU A 54 17.27 -0.63 -0.76
CA GLU A 54 16.75 -1.74 -1.55
C GLU A 54 16.50 -3.00 -0.72
N GLU A 55 17.40 -3.30 0.22
CA GLU A 55 17.27 -4.47 1.08
C GLU A 55 17.56 -4.11 2.53
N LEU A 56 16.75 -4.63 3.45
CA LEU A 56 16.94 -4.44 4.89
C LEU A 56 16.66 -5.74 5.62
N CYS A 57 17.45 -6.08 6.60
CA CYS A 57 17.14 -7.18 7.52
C CYS A 57 16.22 -6.66 8.65
N VAL A 58 15.70 -7.57 9.46
CA VAL A 58 14.78 -7.20 10.56
C VAL A 58 15.38 -6.18 11.51
N CYS A 59 16.66 -6.34 11.87
CA CYS A 59 17.33 -5.40 12.76
C CYS A 59 17.44 -4.00 12.15
N ASP A 60 17.72 -3.95 10.85
CA ASP A 60 17.77 -2.68 10.11
C ASP A 60 16.41 -1.98 10.12
N VAL A 61 15.35 -2.75 9.88
CA VAL A 61 13.98 -2.22 9.88
C VAL A 61 13.63 -1.71 11.27
N SER A 62 13.91 -2.49 12.31
CA SER A 62 13.66 -2.11 13.69
C SER A 62 14.33 -0.77 14.04
N ALA A 63 15.59 -0.63 13.65
CA ALA A 63 16.34 0.60 13.88
C ALA A 63 15.82 1.78 13.07
N SER A 64 15.45 1.53 11.82
CA SER A 64 15.04 2.58 10.88
C SER A 64 13.68 3.19 11.21
N VAL A 65 12.74 2.36 11.68
CA VAL A 65 11.38 2.85 11.98
C VAL A 65 11.10 2.94 13.48
N ASP A 66 12.13 2.75 14.29
CA ASP A 66 12.04 2.91 15.75
C ASP A 66 10.94 2.03 16.36
N CYS A 67 11.04 0.74 16.15
CA CYS A 67 10.15 -0.24 16.76
C CYS A 67 10.97 -1.44 17.26
N SER A 68 10.34 -2.30 18.06
CA SER A 68 11.02 -3.51 18.53
C SER A 68 11.27 -4.47 17.38
N ILE A 69 12.24 -5.37 17.56
CA ILE A 69 12.52 -6.44 16.60
C ILE A 69 11.28 -7.32 16.42
N ALA A 70 10.57 -7.62 17.52
CA ALA A 70 9.34 -8.41 17.44
C ALA A 70 8.26 -7.72 16.60
N THR A 71 8.08 -6.42 16.77
CA THR A 71 7.12 -5.64 15.99
C THR A 71 7.52 -5.58 14.53
N ALA A 72 8.80 -5.32 14.24
CA ALA A 72 9.31 -5.30 12.87
C ALA A 72 9.11 -6.64 12.19
N SER A 73 9.44 -7.73 12.88
CA SER A 73 9.26 -9.09 12.38
C SER A 73 7.79 -9.39 12.07
N HIS A 74 6.89 -9.02 12.97
CA HIS A 74 5.45 -9.21 12.78
C HIS A 74 4.94 -8.47 11.53
N HIS A 75 5.31 -7.21 11.39
CA HIS A 75 4.87 -6.41 10.25
C HIS A 75 5.47 -6.90 8.93
N LEU A 76 6.74 -7.33 8.95
CA LEU A 76 7.36 -7.88 7.74
C LEU A 76 6.67 -9.19 7.31
N ARG A 77 6.26 -10.03 8.27
CA ARG A 77 5.49 -11.24 7.94
C ARG A 77 4.14 -10.90 7.33
N THR A 78 3.46 -9.87 7.85
CA THR A 78 2.20 -9.42 7.28
C THR A 78 2.39 -8.91 5.85
N LEU A 79 3.42 -8.10 5.63
CA LEU A 79 3.72 -7.58 4.29
C LEU A 79 4.08 -8.72 3.32
N LEU A 80 4.83 -9.71 3.80
CA LEU A 80 5.20 -10.87 3.00
C LEU A 80 3.97 -11.70 2.61
N LYS A 81 3.10 -11.97 3.58
CA LYS A 81 1.86 -12.72 3.37
C LYS A 81 0.96 -12.05 2.34
N GLN A 82 0.92 -10.72 2.32
CA GLN A 82 0.10 -9.97 1.39
C GLN A 82 0.79 -9.68 0.05
N GLY A 83 1.99 -10.20 -0.13
CA GLY A 83 2.70 -10.08 -1.40
C GLY A 83 3.33 -8.71 -1.67
N LEU A 84 3.50 -7.90 -0.63
CA LEU A 84 4.09 -6.57 -0.79
C LEU A 84 5.62 -6.58 -0.68
N VAL A 85 6.17 -7.56 0.00
CA VAL A 85 7.63 -7.73 0.12
C VAL A 85 8.01 -9.15 -0.25
N LYS A 86 9.27 -9.31 -0.56
CA LYS A 86 9.91 -10.61 -0.77
C LYS A 86 11.16 -10.67 0.09
N TYR A 87 11.80 -11.82 0.18
CA TYR A 87 13.02 -11.96 0.97
C TYR A 87 14.01 -12.87 0.28
N ARG A 88 15.26 -12.74 0.68
CA ARG A 88 16.31 -13.71 0.36
C ARG A 88 17.12 -13.99 1.62
N LYS A 89 17.71 -15.16 1.68
CA LYS A 89 18.59 -15.53 2.79
C LYS A 89 20.03 -15.49 2.35
N GLU A 90 20.88 -14.95 3.22
CA GLU A 90 22.33 -15.02 3.05
C GLU A 90 22.91 -15.43 4.39
N GLY A 91 23.34 -16.69 4.49
CA GLY A 91 23.74 -17.27 5.77
C GLY A 91 22.55 -17.33 6.71
N LYS A 92 22.69 -16.72 7.88
CA LYS A 92 21.61 -16.65 8.87
C LYS A 92 20.78 -15.38 8.77
N VAL A 93 21.13 -14.48 7.86
CA VAL A 93 20.47 -13.19 7.72
C VAL A 93 19.43 -13.25 6.62
N VAL A 94 18.24 -12.74 6.92
CA VAL A 94 17.15 -12.61 5.97
C VAL A 94 17.04 -11.15 5.58
N TYR A 95 17.11 -10.88 4.28
CA TYR A 95 16.96 -9.53 3.73
C TYR A 95 15.63 -9.41 3.05
N TYR A 96 14.89 -8.35 3.41
CA TYR A 96 13.59 -8.05 2.82
C TYR A 96 13.72 -6.92 1.82
N SER A 97 12.91 -6.98 0.77
CA SER A 97 12.83 -5.93 -0.25
C SER A 97 11.39 -5.84 -0.74
N LEU A 98 11.03 -4.74 -1.38
CA LEU A 98 9.69 -4.62 -1.98
C LEU A 98 9.57 -5.65 -3.11
N ASP A 99 8.37 -6.22 -3.25
CA ASP A 99 8.12 -7.28 -4.24
C ASP A 99 8.40 -6.79 -5.65
N ASP A 100 7.95 -5.57 -5.97
CA ASP A 100 8.19 -4.96 -7.28
C ASP A 100 8.15 -3.43 -7.17
N HIS A 101 8.41 -2.78 -8.29
CA HIS A 101 8.42 -1.32 -8.36
C HIS A 101 7.02 -0.70 -8.24
N HIS A 102 5.96 -1.48 -8.42
CA HIS A 102 4.60 -0.96 -8.27
C HIS A 102 4.33 -0.53 -6.83
N VAL A 103 4.80 -1.31 -5.86
CA VAL A 103 4.63 -0.96 -4.44
C VAL A 103 5.38 0.33 -4.12
N SER A 104 6.61 0.45 -4.59
CA SER A 104 7.41 1.67 -4.43
C SER A 104 6.70 2.88 -5.06
N SER A 105 6.22 2.72 -6.29
CA SER A 105 5.50 3.79 -6.99
C SER A 105 4.25 4.22 -6.26
N LEU A 106 3.49 3.27 -5.72
CA LEU A 106 2.27 3.56 -4.97
C LEU A 106 2.56 4.42 -3.75
N VAL A 107 3.58 4.06 -2.97
CA VAL A 107 3.96 4.81 -1.77
C VAL A 107 4.45 6.21 -2.14
N HIS A 108 5.27 6.33 -3.18
CA HIS A 108 5.78 7.63 -3.63
C HIS A 108 4.66 8.52 -4.16
N LEU A 109 3.71 7.97 -4.91
CA LEU A 109 2.58 8.74 -5.42
C LEU A 109 1.69 9.25 -4.28
N ALA A 110 1.45 8.41 -3.27
CA ALA A 110 0.69 8.83 -2.10
C ALA A 110 1.39 9.98 -1.38
N MET A 111 2.70 9.89 -1.22
CA MET A 111 3.50 10.95 -0.61
C MET A 111 3.41 12.25 -1.38
N GLU A 112 3.61 12.18 -2.69
CA GLU A 112 3.55 13.36 -3.56
C GLU A 112 2.19 14.04 -3.44
N HIS A 113 1.13 13.26 -3.49
CA HIS A 113 -0.23 13.79 -3.41
C HIS A 113 -0.45 14.54 -2.09
N VAL A 114 -0.06 13.93 -0.96
CA VAL A 114 -0.24 14.54 0.35
C VAL A 114 0.63 15.79 0.49
N ASN A 115 1.87 15.75 0.03
CA ASN A 115 2.77 16.88 0.12
C ASN A 115 2.32 18.06 -0.74
N GLU A 116 1.77 17.79 -1.94
CA GLU A 116 1.21 18.84 -2.80
C GLU A 116 0.01 19.50 -2.14
N GLY A 117 -0.85 18.69 -1.48
CA GLY A 117 -1.96 19.23 -0.71
C GLY A 117 -1.52 20.17 0.39
N LYS A 118 -0.45 19.83 1.09
CA LYS A 118 0.14 20.70 2.13
C LYS A 118 0.74 21.96 1.52
N ALA A 119 1.41 21.84 0.39
CA ALA A 119 2.04 22.97 -0.29
C ALA A 119 1.01 23.97 -0.81
N SER A 120 -0.17 23.52 -1.20
CA SER A 120 -1.21 24.38 -1.76
C SER A 120 -2.11 25.01 -0.69
N SER A 121 -1.97 24.61 0.55
CA SER A 121 -2.73 25.21 1.66
C SER A 121 -1.88 26.24 2.46
#